data_a6c76734f502357fb9483e93ccb93b52
#
_entry.id   a6c76734f502357fb9483e93ccb93b52
#
_cell.length_a   1.000
_cell.length_b   1.000
_cell.length_c   1.000
_cell.angle_alpha   90.00
_cell.angle_beta   90.00
_cell.angle_gamma   90.00
#
_symmetry.space_group_name_H-M   'P 1'
#
loop_
_entity.id
_entity.type
_entity.pdbx_description
1 polymer ?
#
loop_
_entity_poly.entity_id
_entity_poly.type
_entity_poly.pdbx_seq_one_letter_code
_entity_poly.pdbx_strand_id
1 'polypeptide(L)'
;VAAAAARRPVAGAESVRWADDVAVVTGVAPHSIAAAVVGELLAGGATVVATSSRLTHERLAFAKDLYREHAAAGARLWMVPANLASYRDVDALSDWIGHDQVVTSGGSSRLVKEALVPTLLFPFAAPRVSGTLADAGPEAESQTRLLLWSVERTIAALSAIGTDTHVDHRLHVVLPGSPNRGTFGGDGAYGEVKSALDAVVNRWRSERAWAQRVTLAHPRIGWVRGTGLMGG
;
A
#
# COMPACT_ATOMS: atom_id res chain seq x y z
N VAL A 1 -5.05 -15.29 -6.08
CA VAL A 1 -4.18 -15.32 -7.26
C VAL A 1 -2.87 -15.94 -6.85
N ALA A 2 -2.52 -17.09 -7.41
CA ALA A 2 -1.29 -17.78 -7.09
C ALA A 2 -0.07 -16.97 -7.56
N ALA A 3 0.94 -16.85 -6.71
CA ALA A 3 2.23 -16.31 -7.09
C ALA A 3 2.81 -17.15 -8.24
N ALA A 4 3.16 -16.51 -9.35
CA ALA A 4 3.92 -17.18 -10.38
C ALA A 4 5.35 -17.41 -9.89
N ALA A 5 5.92 -18.60 -10.09
CA ALA A 5 7.30 -18.88 -9.72
C ALA A 5 8.25 -17.94 -10.45
N ALA A 6 9.20 -17.37 -9.75
CA ALA A 6 10.23 -16.50 -10.32
C ALA A 6 11.01 -17.25 -11.41
N ARG A 7 11.09 -16.66 -12.58
CA ARG A 7 11.94 -17.14 -13.66
C ARG A 7 13.00 -16.10 -13.96
N ARG A 8 14.12 -16.21 -13.34
CA ARG A 8 15.50 -15.95 -13.78
C ARG A 8 16.43 -15.79 -12.59
N PRO A 9 17.54 -16.50 -12.53
CA PRO A 9 18.66 -16.05 -11.74
C PRO A 9 19.28 -14.86 -12.48
N VAL A 10 19.24 -13.68 -11.89
CA VAL A 10 20.08 -12.56 -12.32
C VAL A 10 21.50 -12.96 -11.95
N ALA A 11 22.37 -13.10 -12.94
CA ALA A 11 23.78 -13.36 -12.73
C ALA A 11 24.42 -12.14 -12.07
N GLY A 12 24.96 -12.34 -10.87
CA GLY A 12 25.63 -11.32 -10.07
C GLY A 12 24.97 -11.24 -8.68
N ALA A 13 25.68 -11.74 -7.66
CA ALA A 13 25.22 -11.69 -6.27
C ALA A 13 25.29 -10.26 -5.70
N GLU A 14 24.54 -9.32 -6.27
CA GLU A 14 24.08 -8.17 -5.50
C GLU A 14 23.03 -8.70 -4.52
N SER A 15 23.27 -8.49 -3.22
CA SER A 15 22.33 -8.86 -2.17
C SER A 15 20.95 -8.34 -2.55
N VAL A 16 19.97 -9.23 -2.62
CA VAL A 16 18.59 -8.91 -2.96
C VAL A 16 18.08 -7.97 -1.87
N ARG A 17 18.04 -6.67 -2.16
CA ARG A 17 17.96 -5.57 -1.19
C ARG A 17 16.75 -5.66 -0.25
N TRP A 18 15.66 -6.28 -0.71
CA TRP A 18 14.37 -6.33 0.00
C TRP A 18 13.92 -7.76 0.27
N ALA A 19 14.83 -8.74 0.29
CA ALA A 19 14.47 -10.17 0.38
C ALA A 19 13.68 -10.53 1.65
N ASP A 20 13.99 -9.84 2.75
CA ASP A 20 13.36 -10.07 4.05
C ASP A 20 12.17 -9.14 4.30
N ASP A 21 11.83 -8.28 3.32
CA ASP A 21 10.79 -7.29 3.48
C ASP A 21 9.42 -7.79 3.01
N VAL A 22 8.40 -7.48 3.80
CA VAL A 22 7.00 -7.60 3.46
C VAL A 22 6.42 -6.20 3.27
N ALA A 23 6.15 -5.84 2.04
CA ALA A 23 5.66 -4.52 1.67
C ALA A 23 4.17 -4.55 1.37
N VAL A 24 3.42 -3.63 1.96
CA VAL A 24 2.02 -3.37 1.62
C VAL A 24 1.96 -2.10 0.79
N VAL A 25 1.49 -2.21 -0.46
CA VAL A 25 1.38 -1.08 -1.41
C VAL A 25 -0.07 -0.93 -1.84
N THR A 26 -0.68 0.21 -1.54
CA THR A 26 -2.09 0.43 -1.88
C THR A 26 -2.25 1.24 -3.16
N GLY A 27 -3.39 1.01 -3.87
CA GLY A 27 -3.72 1.77 -5.07
C GLY A 27 -2.89 1.40 -6.30
N VAL A 28 -2.48 0.15 -6.43
CA VAL A 28 -1.66 -0.31 -7.55
C VAL A 28 -2.47 -0.39 -8.84
N ALA A 29 -2.08 0.41 -9.81
CA ALA A 29 -2.71 0.55 -11.12
C ALA A 29 -1.66 0.79 -12.22
N PRO A 30 -1.96 0.50 -13.49
CA PRO A 30 -1.10 0.94 -14.59
C PRO A 30 -0.80 2.44 -14.50
N HIS A 31 0.42 2.82 -14.82
CA HIS A 31 0.87 4.21 -14.80
C HIS A 31 0.70 4.92 -13.44
N SER A 32 0.79 4.19 -12.33
CA SER A 32 0.79 4.76 -10.99
C SER A 32 2.17 4.72 -10.35
N ILE A 33 2.43 5.66 -9.43
CA ILE A 33 3.63 5.62 -8.58
C ILE A 33 3.69 4.31 -7.79
N ALA A 34 2.54 3.84 -7.32
CA ALA A 34 2.42 2.57 -6.62
C ALA A 34 2.93 1.37 -7.45
N ALA A 35 2.65 1.35 -8.77
CA ALA A 35 3.15 0.30 -9.67
C ALA A 35 4.68 0.34 -9.80
N ALA A 36 5.26 1.52 -9.93
CA ALA A 36 6.72 1.68 -9.98
C ALA A 36 7.38 1.19 -8.68
N VAL A 37 6.81 1.55 -7.53
CA VAL A 37 7.29 1.06 -6.22
C VAL A 37 7.19 -0.47 -6.13
N VAL A 38 6.09 -1.07 -6.59
CA VAL A 38 5.96 -2.53 -6.63
C VAL A 38 7.04 -3.16 -7.52
N GLY A 39 7.32 -2.57 -8.69
CA GLY A 39 8.39 -3.04 -9.57
C GLY A 39 9.76 -3.07 -8.87
N GLU A 40 10.16 -1.98 -8.22
CA GLU A 40 11.42 -1.88 -7.48
C GLU A 40 11.49 -2.86 -6.30
N LEU A 41 10.41 -3.02 -5.55
CA LEU A 41 10.35 -3.97 -4.44
C LEU A 41 10.48 -5.42 -4.93
N LEU A 42 9.82 -5.77 -6.03
CA LEU A 42 9.93 -7.09 -6.65
C LEU A 42 11.33 -7.35 -7.20
N ALA A 43 11.96 -6.34 -7.81
CA ALA A 43 13.34 -6.43 -8.29
C ALA A 43 14.34 -6.62 -7.12
N GLY A 44 14.01 -6.10 -5.95
CA GLY A 44 14.75 -6.32 -4.72
C GLY A 44 14.37 -7.59 -3.95
N GLY A 45 13.48 -8.45 -4.45
CA GLY A 45 13.15 -9.75 -3.85
C GLY A 45 12.05 -9.73 -2.78
N ALA A 46 11.38 -8.61 -2.55
CA ALA A 46 10.37 -8.48 -1.51
C ALA A 46 9.14 -9.38 -1.71
N THR A 47 8.46 -9.68 -0.60
CA THR A 47 7.07 -10.11 -0.63
C THR A 47 6.17 -8.88 -0.66
N VAL A 48 5.40 -8.69 -1.73
CA VAL A 48 4.55 -7.52 -1.91
C VAL A 48 3.07 -7.90 -1.84
N VAL A 49 2.33 -7.21 -0.98
CA VAL A 49 0.86 -7.22 -0.93
C VAL A 49 0.38 -5.93 -1.58
N ALA A 50 -0.06 -6.03 -2.82
CA ALA A 50 -0.59 -4.92 -3.60
C ALA A 50 -2.11 -4.90 -3.54
N THR A 51 -2.73 -3.72 -3.38
CA THR A 51 -4.19 -3.61 -3.35
C THR A 51 -4.75 -2.85 -4.55
N SER A 52 -5.93 -3.26 -4.95
CA SER A 52 -6.78 -2.54 -5.90
C SER A 52 -8.23 -2.61 -5.42
N SER A 53 -9.03 -1.57 -5.69
CA SER A 53 -10.45 -1.56 -5.29
C SER A 53 -11.27 -2.66 -5.97
N ARG A 54 -10.84 -3.12 -7.15
CA ARG A 54 -11.47 -4.20 -7.91
C ARG A 54 -10.42 -5.05 -8.60
N LEU A 55 -10.61 -6.36 -8.60
CA LEU A 55 -9.79 -7.31 -9.38
C LEU A 55 -10.51 -7.66 -10.69
N THR A 56 -10.38 -6.81 -11.69
CA THR A 56 -10.79 -7.12 -13.06
C THR A 56 -9.75 -8.01 -13.73
N HIS A 57 -10.15 -8.66 -14.85
CA HIS A 57 -9.22 -9.46 -15.65
C HIS A 57 -8.00 -8.63 -16.10
N GLU A 58 -8.21 -7.38 -16.48
CA GLU A 58 -7.15 -6.45 -16.89
C GLU A 58 -6.19 -6.13 -15.73
N ARG A 59 -6.72 -5.92 -14.52
CA ARG A 59 -5.89 -5.69 -13.32
C ARG A 59 -5.04 -6.91 -12.98
N LEU A 60 -5.59 -8.10 -13.12
CA LEU A 60 -4.87 -9.34 -12.90
C LEU A 60 -3.81 -9.59 -13.98
N ALA A 61 -4.11 -9.28 -15.24
CA ALA A 61 -3.14 -9.35 -16.34
C ALA A 61 -1.98 -8.38 -16.07
N PHE A 62 -2.28 -7.12 -15.77
CA PHE A 62 -1.28 -6.12 -15.39
C PHE A 62 -0.39 -6.58 -14.23
N ALA A 63 -0.97 -7.12 -13.16
CA ALA A 63 -0.20 -7.60 -12.01
C ALA A 63 0.74 -8.76 -12.39
N LYS A 64 0.30 -9.65 -13.28
CA LYS A 64 1.15 -10.75 -13.81
C LYS A 64 2.30 -10.22 -14.65
N ASP A 65 2.04 -9.23 -15.49
CA ASP A 65 3.07 -8.64 -16.35
C ASP A 65 4.10 -7.87 -15.49
N LEU A 66 3.65 -7.08 -14.52
CA LEU A 66 4.50 -6.40 -13.56
C LEU A 66 5.41 -7.39 -12.79
N TYR A 67 4.84 -8.53 -12.36
CA TYR A 67 5.62 -9.58 -11.71
C TYR A 67 6.64 -10.22 -12.65
N ARG A 68 6.26 -10.54 -13.88
CA ARG A 68 7.17 -11.16 -14.87
C ARG A 68 8.32 -10.25 -15.26
N GLU A 69 8.05 -8.96 -15.33
CA GLU A 69 9.02 -7.95 -15.75
C GLU A 69 10.06 -7.67 -14.66
N HIS A 70 9.63 -7.62 -13.39
CA HIS A 70 10.47 -7.09 -12.32
C HIS A 70 10.92 -8.12 -11.28
N ALA A 71 10.21 -9.25 -11.09
CA ALA A 71 10.46 -10.11 -9.95
C ALA A 71 11.83 -10.78 -9.98
N ALA A 72 12.65 -10.51 -8.97
CA ALA A 72 13.87 -11.25 -8.67
C ALA A 72 13.55 -12.62 -8.03
N ALA A 73 14.57 -13.44 -7.86
CA ALA A 73 14.45 -14.74 -7.19
C ALA A 73 13.94 -14.53 -5.74
N GLY A 74 12.93 -15.31 -5.35
CA GLY A 74 12.31 -15.22 -4.03
C GLY A 74 11.19 -14.20 -3.88
N ALA A 75 11.09 -13.21 -4.79
CA ALA A 75 10.01 -12.24 -4.76
C ALA A 75 8.62 -12.88 -4.86
N ARG A 76 7.64 -12.30 -4.18
CA ARG A 76 6.24 -12.74 -4.21
C ARG A 76 5.32 -11.54 -4.41
N LEU A 77 4.24 -11.72 -5.17
CA LEU A 77 3.22 -10.70 -5.36
C LEU A 77 1.84 -11.27 -5.06
N TRP A 78 1.14 -10.60 -4.14
CA TRP A 78 -0.26 -10.82 -3.84
C TRP A 78 -1.07 -9.62 -4.28
N MET A 79 -2.07 -9.82 -5.15
CA MET A 79 -3.06 -8.80 -5.47
C MET A 79 -4.33 -9.05 -4.67
N VAL A 80 -4.67 -8.12 -3.80
CA VAL A 80 -5.80 -8.24 -2.88
C VAL A 80 -6.83 -7.14 -3.18
N PRO A 81 -8.12 -7.50 -3.36
CA PRO A 81 -9.17 -6.49 -3.50
C PRO A 81 -9.43 -5.82 -2.15
N ALA A 82 -9.42 -4.50 -2.11
CA ALA A 82 -9.79 -3.74 -0.93
C ALA A 82 -10.33 -2.36 -1.32
N ASN A 83 -11.54 -2.03 -0.87
CA ASN A 83 -12.04 -0.67 -0.91
C ASN A 83 -11.54 0.08 0.32
N LEU A 84 -10.48 0.84 0.16
CA LEU A 84 -9.83 1.52 1.28
C LEU A 84 -10.62 2.72 1.83
N ALA A 85 -11.75 3.11 1.23
CA ALA A 85 -12.73 3.99 1.85
C ALA A 85 -13.67 3.24 2.83
N SER A 86 -13.57 1.91 2.91
CA SER A 86 -14.31 1.05 3.83
C SER A 86 -13.41 0.57 4.98
N TYR A 87 -13.73 0.95 6.20
CA TYR A 87 -12.98 0.48 7.37
C TYR A 87 -13.04 -1.05 7.53
N ARG A 88 -14.17 -1.66 7.16
CA ARG A 88 -14.32 -3.11 7.15
C ARG A 88 -13.31 -3.77 6.20
N ASP A 89 -13.09 -3.19 5.03
CA ASP A 89 -12.13 -3.73 4.05
C ASP A 89 -10.70 -3.54 4.53
N VAL A 90 -10.40 -2.42 5.21
CA VAL A 90 -9.09 -2.18 5.84
C VAL A 90 -8.82 -3.24 6.92
N ASP A 91 -9.80 -3.53 7.77
CA ASP A 91 -9.68 -4.55 8.81
C ASP A 91 -9.52 -5.94 8.19
N ALA A 92 -10.33 -6.29 7.20
CA ALA A 92 -10.25 -7.56 6.51
C ALA A 92 -8.91 -7.75 5.76
N LEU A 93 -8.36 -6.67 5.19
CA LEU A 93 -7.03 -6.69 4.57
C LEU A 93 -5.94 -6.97 5.62
N SER A 94 -5.99 -6.29 6.75
CA SER A 94 -5.03 -6.47 7.84
C SER A 94 -5.11 -7.87 8.44
N ASP A 95 -6.31 -8.37 8.64
CA ASP A 95 -6.56 -9.74 9.10
C ASP A 95 -6.03 -10.77 8.10
N TRP A 96 -6.33 -10.59 6.81
CA TRP A 96 -5.81 -11.45 5.75
C TRP A 96 -4.28 -11.48 5.71
N ILE A 97 -3.62 -10.32 5.93
CA ILE A 97 -2.15 -10.24 5.97
C ILE A 97 -1.59 -10.99 7.16
N GLY A 98 -2.14 -10.76 8.35
CA GLY A 98 -1.62 -11.27 9.62
C GLY A 98 -1.90 -12.75 9.91
N HIS A 99 -2.78 -13.41 9.14
CA HIS A 99 -3.16 -14.79 9.39
C HIS A 99 -2.91 -15.71 8.20
N ASP A 100 -2.72 -16.99 8.48
CA ASP A 100 -2.65 -18.04 7.48
C ASP A 100 -3.93 -18.09 6.65
N GLN A 101 -3.78 -18.31 5.36
CA GLN A 101 -4.91 -18.53 4.47
C GLN A 101 -4.94 -19.97 4.02
N VAL A 102 -6.00 -20.68 4.41
CA VAL A 102 -6.19 -22.09 4.13
C VAL A 102 -7.41 -22.27 3.23
N VAL A 103 -7.27 -23.06 2.19
CA VAL A 103 -8.39 -23.48 1.33
C VAL A 103 -8.71 -24.94 1.61
N THR A 104 -9.97 -25.22 1.95
CA THR A 104 -10.47 -26.57 2.16
C THR A 104 -11.32 -26.99 0.97
N SER A 105 -11.00 -28.12 0.37
CA SER A 105 -11.73 -28.70 -0.75
C SER A 105 -11.71 -30.22 -0.64
N GLY A 106 -12.87 -30.88 -0.76
CA GLY A 106 -12.98 -32.34 -0.74
C GLY A 106 -12.45 -32.99 0.54
N GLY A 107 -12.57 -32.31 1.69
CA GLY A 107 -12.05 -32.80 2.98
C GLY A 107 -10.56 -32.62 3.22
N SER A 108 -9.84 -32.07 2.25
CA SER A 108 -8.41 -31.74 2.37
C SER A 108 -8.22 -30.23 2.54
N SER A 109 -7.34 -29.84 3.47
CA SER A 109 -6.97 -28.45 3.69
C SER A 109 -5.56 -28.17 3.15
N ARG A 110 -5.40 -27.09 2.40
CA ARG A 110 -4.11 -26.65 1.85
C ARG A 110 -3.82 -25.21 2.27
N LEU A 111 -2.66 -24.99 2.87
CA LEU A 111 -2.15 -23.65 3.14
C LEU A 111 -1.84 -22.97 1.79
N VAL A 112 -2.43 -21.80 1.58
CA VAL A 112 -2.25 -20.97 0.37
C VAL A 112 -1.27 -19.83 0.63
N LYS A 113 -1.34 -19.25 1.82
CA LYS A 113 -0.50 -18.15 2.26
C LYS A 113 -0.23 -18.29 3.77
N GLU A 114 1.00 -18.21 4.17
CA GLU A 114 1.40 -18.06 5.56
C GLU A 114 1.09 -16.65 6.08
N ALA A 115 0.94 -16.49 7.39
CA ALA A 115 0.87 -15.20 8.04
C ALA A 115 2.09 -14.34 7.63
N LEU A 116 1.85 -13.07 7.36
CA LEU A 116 2.89 -12.12 6.99
C LEU A 116 2.99 -11.04 8.07
N VAL A 117 4.22 -10.60 8.33
CA VAL A 117 4.49 -9.47 9.23
C VAL A 117 5.03 -8.30 8.39
N PRO A 118 4.22 -7.25 8.16
CA PRO A 118 4.61 -6.13 7.31
C PRO A 118 5.79 -5.34 7.88
N THR A 119 6.78 -5.06 7.02
CA THR A 119 7.92 -4.17 7.33
C THR A 119 7.77 -2.82 6.67
N LEU A 120 7.11 -2.74 5.51
CA LEU A 120 6.95 -1.53 4.71
C LEU A 120 5.48 -1.27 4.38
N LEU A 121 5.06 0.01 4.45
CA LEU A 121 3.73 0.45 4.01
C LEU A 121 3.84 1.67 3.10
N PHE A 122 3.24 1.56 1.91
CA PHE A 122 3.09 2.64 0.93
C PHE A 122 1.58 2.90 0.69
N PRO A 123 0.93 3.79 1.46
CA PRO A 123 -0.50 4.07 1.34
C PRO A 123 -0.76 5.05 0.17
N PHE A 124 -0.60 4.56 -1.06
CA PHE A 124 -0.62 5.37 -2.28
C PHE A 124 -1.97 5.35 -3.01
N ALA A 125 -2.96 4.66 -2.46
CA ALA A 125 -4.32 4.73 -2.99
C ALA A 125 -4.84 6.16 -2.94
N ALA A 126 -5.35 6.65 -4.07
CA ALA A 126 -5.99 7.94 -4.17
C ALA A 126 -7.27 7.82 -5.01
N PRO A 127 -8.33 8.58 -4.68
CA PRO A 127 -9.50 8.69 -5.52
C PRO A 127 -9.18 9.59 -6.71
N ARG A 128 -10.14 9.75 -7.62
CA ARG A 128 -10.08 10.83 -8.59
C ARG A 128 -10.05 12.17 -7.85
N VAL A 129 -9.13 13.03 -8.23
CA VAL A 129 -8.94 14.33 -7.61
C VAL A 129 -9.67 15.37 -8.48
N SER A 130 -10.82 15.84 -8.00
CA SER A 130 -11.63 16.86 -8.67
C SER A 130 -12.66 17.44 -7.70
N GLY A 131 -13.10 18.65 -7.95
CA GLY A 131 -14.12 19.34 -7.20
C GLY A 131 -13.71 20.74 -6.80
N THR A 132 -14.69 21.53 -6.40
CA THR A 132 -14.54 22.91 -5.91
C THR A 132 -15.01 22.98 -4.46
N LEU A 133 -14.89 24.13 -3.82
CA LEU A 133 -15.45 24.35 -2.48
C LEU A 133 -16.97 24.11 -2.42
N ALA A 134 -17.67 24.37 -3.53
CA ALA A 134 -19.12 24.13 -3.61
C ALA A 134 -19.50 22.64 -3.63
N ASP A 135 -18.53 21.76 -3.94
CA ASP A 135 -18.73 20.30 -3.98
C ASP A 135 -18.39 19.64 -2.63
N ALA A 136 -18.24 20.44 -1.56
CA ALA A 136 -18.03 19.90 -0.22
C ALA A 136 -19.23 19.05 0.21
N GLY A 137 -18.99 17.75 0.47
CA GLY A 137 -20.04 16.78 0.77
C GLY A 137 -19.54 15.35 0.66
N PRO A 138 -20.34 14.41 0.14
CA PRO A 138 -20.00 12.98 0.11
C PRO A 138 -18.68 12.65 -0.59
N GLU A 139 -18.31 13.37 -1.65
CA GLU A 139 -17.04 13.17 -2.34
C GLU A 139 -15.86 13.64 -1.49
N ALA A 140 -15.96 14.81 -0.85
CA ALA A 140 -14.96 15.32 0.07
C ALA A 140 -14.80 14.39 1.30
N GLU A 141 -15.91 13.87 1.83
CA GLU A 141 -15.88 12.86 2.89
C GLU A 141 -15.17 11.59 2.42
N SER A 142 -15.47 11.10 1.23
CA SER A 142 -14.82 9.91 0.66
C SER A 142 -13.33 10.11 0.47
N GLN A 143 -12.90 11.29 -0.01
CA GLN A 143 -11.48 11.66 -0.14
C GLN A 143 -10.79 11.68 1.24
N THR A 144 -11.41 12.32 2.23
CA THR A 144 -10.88 12.39 3.59
C THR A 144 -10.78 11.00 4.22
N ARG A 145 -11.79 10.20 4.05
CA ARG A 145 -11.83 8.82 4.54
C ARG A 145 -10.71 7.99 3.95
N LEU A 146 -10.53 8.03 2.62
CA LEU A 146 -9.52 7.23 1.93
C LEU A 146 -8.09 7.71 2.23
N LEU A 147 -7.84 9.02 2.16
CA LEU A 147 -6.50 9.60 2.17
C LEU A 147 -5.97 9.89 3.58
N LEU A 148 -6.84 9.94 4.58
CA LEU A 148 -6.46 10.26 5.96
C LEU A 148 -6.86 9.13 6.93
N TRP A 149 -8.15 8.98 7.21
CA TRP A 149 -8.62 8.09 8.28
C TRP A 149 -8.33 6.61 8.01
N SER A 150 -8.49 6.16 6.77
CA SER A 150 -8.14 4.78 6.40
C SER A 150 -6.63 4.55 6.41
N VAL A 151 -5.84 5.57 6.12
CA VAL A 151 -4.37 5.51 6.25
C VAL A 151 -3.97 5.33 7.71
N GLU A 152 -4.51 6.16 8.62
CA GLU A 152 -4.27 6.03 10.07
C GLU A 152 -4.69 4.64 10.58
N ARG A 153 -5.88 4.17 10.18
CA ARG A 153 -6.37 2.84 10.54
C ARG A 153 -5.47 1.72 10.01
N THR A 154 -5.02 1.82 8.77
CA THR A 154 -4.10 0.85 8.16
C THR A 154 -2.76 0.81 8.90
N ILE A 155 -2.18 1.97 9.22
CA ILE A 155 -0.95 2.06 10.01
C ILE A 155 -1.13 1.39 11.38
N ALA A 156 -2.22 1.70 12.08
CA ALA A 156 -2.52 1.14 13.39
C ALA A 156 -2.66 -0.40 13.33
N ALA A 157 -3.44 -0.91 12.39
CA ALA A 157 -3.70 -2.34 12.24
C ALA A 157 -2.44 -3.11 11.82
N LEU A 158 -1.74 -2.66 10.78
CA LEU A 158 -0.55 -3.36 10.28
C LEU A 158 0.61 -3.31 11.27
N SER A 159 0.79 -2.20 12.00
CA SER A 159 1.86 -2.09 13.01
C SER A 159 1.61 -2.95 14.27
N ALA A 160 0.42 -3.49 14.43
CA ALA A 160 0.09 -4.41 15.52
C ALA A 160 0.41 -5.88 15.16
N ILE A 161 0.55 -6.20 13.88
CA ILE A 161 0.85 -7.57 13.44
C ILE A 161 2.28 -7.94 13.86
N GLY A 162 2.44 -9.09 14.51
CA GLY A 162 3.74 -9.64 14.89
C GLY A 162 4.38 -9.00 16.13
N THR A 163 3.70 -8.11 16.83
CA THR A 163 4.25 -7.44 18.05
C THR A 163 4.61 -8.41 19.16
N ASP A 164 3.92 -9.54 19.23
CA ASP A 164 4.16 -10.55 20.28
C ASP A 164 5.27 -11.55 19.94
N THR A 165 5.71 -11.58 18.68
CA THR A 165 6.64 -12.59 18.16
C THR A 165 7.96 -12.01 17.66
N HIS A 166 7.99 -10.73 17.33
CA HIS A 166 9.16 -10.06 16.73
C HIS A 166 9.56 -8.85 17.59
N VAL A 167 10.57 -9.05 18.41
CA VAL A 167 11.17 -7.97 19.23
C VAL A 167 11.79 -6.92 18.30
N ASP A 168 11.56 -5.64 18.60
CA ASP A 168 12.03 -4.49 17.82
C ASP A 168 11.53 -4.39 16.37
N HIS A 169 10.55 -5.22 16.00
CA HIS A 169 9.90 -5.09 14.69
C HIS A 169 9.19 -3.73 14.56
N ARG A 170 9.43 -3.05 13.45
CA ARG A 170 8.79 -1.77 13.13
C ARG A 170 8.26 -1.78 11.70
N LEU A 171 7.06 -1.25 11.55
CA LEU A 171 6.49 -0.92 10.25
C LEU A 171 7.07 0.43 9.78
N HIS A 172 7.79 0.44 8.65
CA HIS A 172 8.24 1.67 8.02
C HIS A 172 7.19 2.19 7.04
N VAL A 173 6.65 3.38 7.30
CA VAL A 173 5.57 3.99 6.51
C VAL A 173 6.12 5.12 5.66
N VAL A 174 5.89 5.05 4.34
CA VAL A 174 6.14 6.17 3.42
C VAL A 174 4.82 6.88 3.16
N LEU A 175 4.53 7.90 3.96
CA LEU A 175 3.28 8.67 3.91
C LEU A 175 3.35 9.71 2.77
N PRO A 176 2.55 9.56 1.68
CA PRO A 176 2.69 10.41 0.51
C PRO A 176 2.10 11.82 0.74
N GLY A 177 2.97 12.79 0.99
CA GLY A 177 2.61 14.21 0.98
C GLY A 177 2.47 14.76 -0.44
N SER A 178 1.96 15.99 -0.53
CA SER A 178 1.83 16.71 -1.79
C SER A 178 2.31 18.17 -1.63
N PRO A 179 2.89 18.79 -2.65
CA PRO A 179 3.07 20.23 -2.68
C PRO A 179 1.73 20.96 -2.81
N ASN A 180 0.71 20.31 -3.36
CA ASN A 180 -0.65 20.85 -3.42
C ASN A 180 -1.31 20.84 -2.05
N ARG A 181 -1.52 22.01 -1.50
CA ARG A 181 -2.09 22.26 -0.18
C ARG A 181 -3.25 23.27 -0.28
N GLY A 182 -4.09 23.09 -1.30
CA GLY A 182 -5.15 24.02 -1.64
C GLY A 182 -4.71 25.18 -2.54
N THR A 183 -3.48 25.14 -3.06
CA THR A 183 -2.92 26.24 -3.87
C THR A 183 -3.46 26.24 -5.30
N PHE A 184 -3.81 25.08 -5.85
CA PHE A 184 -4.16 24.97 -7.27
C PHE A 184 -5.65 25.06 -7.53
N GLY A 185 -6.51 24.69 -6.57
CA GLY A 185 -7.95 24.65 -6.75
C GLY A 185 -8.43 23.52 -7.68
N GLY A 186 -9.74 23.25 -7.70
CA GLY A 186 -10.30 22.20 -8.56
C GLY A 186 -10.04 20.77 -8.12
N ASP A 187 -9.47 20.58 -6.95
CA ASP A 187 -9.01 19.30 -6.40
C ASP A 187 -9.89 18.75 -5.25
N GLY A 188 -11.06 19.35 -5.06
CA GLY A 188 -11.97 19.00 -3.97
C GLY A 188 -11.30 19.17 -2.61
N ALA A 189 -11.42 18.17 -1.74
CA ALA A 189 -10.80 18.17 -0.40
C ALA A 189 -9.34 17.64 -0.41
N TYR A 190 -8.76 17.39 -1.56
CA TYR A 190 -7.42 16.75 -1.63
C TYR A 190 -6.34 17.60 -0.97
N GLY A 191 -6.31 18.90 -1.23
CA GLY A 191 -5.32 19.82 -0.67
C GLY A 191 -5.41 19.90 0.86
N GLU A 192 -6.64 20.00 1.41
CA GLU A 192 -6.89 19.99 2.85
C GLU A 192 -6.43 18.69 3.49
N VAL A 193 -6.80 17.56 2.88
CA VAL A 193 -6.45 16.22 3.41
C VAL A 193 -4.94 16.01 3.36
N LYS A 194 -4.27 16.41 2.27
CA LYS A 194 -2.80 16.31 2.18
C LYS A 194 -2.10 17.23 3.19
N SER A 195 -2.71 18.36 3.53
CA SER A 195 -2.23 19.23 4.60
C SER A 195 -2.43 18.61 6.00
N ALA A 196 -3.55 17.89 6.20
CA ALA A 196 -3.83 17.18 7.45
C ALA A 196 -2.82 16.06 7.73
N LEU A 197 -2.13 15.52 6.74
CA LEU A 197 -1.06 14.52 6.95
C LEU A 197 0.12 15.07 7.78
N ASP A 198 0.36 16.38 7.79
CA ASP A 198 1.34 16.99 8.70
C ASP A 198 0.92 16.82 10.16
N ALA A 199 -0.38 16.85 10.45
CA ALA A 199 -0.90 16.58 11.80
C ALA A 199 -0.67 15.12 12.21
N VAL A 200 -0.78 14.18 11.26
CA VAL A 200 -0.44 12.76 11.51
C VAL A 200 1.04 12.61 11.87
N VAL A 201 1.94 13.32 11.18
CA VAL A 201 3.37 13.33 11.51
C VAL A 201 3.63 13.90 12.91
N ASN A 202 2.95 14.97 13.27
CA ASN A 202 3.06 15.56 14.61
C ASN A 202 2.52 14.63 15.70
N ARG A 203 1.40 13.99 15.42
CA ARG A 203 0.78 13.00 16.29
C ARG A 203 1.69 11.79 16.49
N TRP A 204 2.35 11.29 15.45
CA TRP A 204 3.36 10.23 15.55
C TRP A 204 4.52 10.61 16.48
N ARG A 205 4.96 11.87 16.47
CA ARG A 205 6.03 12.34 17.37
C ARG A 205 5.60 12.42 18.81
N SER A 206 4.32 12.65 19.09
CA SER A 206 3.75 12.85 20.43
C SER A 206 3.16 11.58 21.05
N GLU A 207 2.67 10.65 20.25
CA GLU A 207 2.05 9.41 20.71
C GLU A 207 3.05 8.25 20.74
N ARG A 208 3.72 8.06 21.89
CA ARG A 208 4.80 7.07 22.05
C ARG A 208 4.40 5.64 21.71
N ALA A 209 3.16 5.25 21.99
CA ALA A 209 2.70 3.87 21.82
C ALA A 209 2.84 3.37 20.39
N TRP A 210 2.50 4.18 19.39
CA TRP A 210 2.65 3.78 18.00
C TRP A 210 3.97 4.25 17.38
N ALA A 211 4.59 5.32 17.90
CA ALA A 211 5.92 5.74 17.49
C ALA A 211 7.00 4.68 17.77
N GLN A 212 6.81 3.81 18.75
CA GLN A 212 7.70 2.70 19.01
C GLN A 212 7.59 1.58 17.98
N ARG A 213 6.40 1.41 17.36
CA ARG A 213 6.11 0.37 16.37
C ARG A 213 6.19 0.83 14.92
N VAL A 214 6.27 2.15 14.70
CA VAL A 214 6.23 2.75 13.38
C VAL A 214 7.39 3.72 13.20
N THR A 215 8.10 3.61 12.10
CA THR A 215 8.93 4.68 11.57
C THR A 215 8.22 5.35 10.40
N LEU A 216 8.37 6.64 10.22
CA LEU A 216 7.58 7.41 9.28
C LEU A 216 8.44 8.34 8.45
N ALA A 217 8.38 8.19 7.12
CA ALA A 217 8.87 9.15 6.15
C ALA A 217 7.68 9.86 5.51
N HIS A 218 7.73 11.20 5.39
CA HIS A 218 6.67 12.00 4.78
C HIS A 218 7.23 12.84 3.62
N PRO A 219 7.53 12.22 2.45
CA PRO A 219 8.01 12.92 1.29
C PRO A 219 6.88 13.73 0.65
N ARG A 220 7.19 14.95 0.21
CA ARG A 220 6.30 15.74 -0.66
C ARG A 220 6.53 15.30 -2.09
N ILE A 221 5.62 14.49 -2.62
CA ILE A 221 5.69 13.97 -3.98
C ILE A 221 5.05 14.99 -4.91
N GLY A 222 5.86 15.54 -5.80
CA GLY A 222 5.40 16.47 -6.84
C GLY A 222 4.72 15.75 -8.01
N TRP A 223 4.60 16.45 -9.12
CA TRP A 223 4.05 15.88 -10.34
C TRP A 223 5.03 14.90 -10.95
N VAL A 224 4.59 13.67 -11.10
CA VAL A 224 5.38 12.59 -11.71
C VAL A 224 4.89 12.37 -13.13
N ARG A 225 5.80 12.58 -14.10
CA ARG A 225 5.48 12.39 -15.52
C ARG A 225 5.01 10.95 -15.77
N GLY A 226 3.94 10.80 -16.56
CA GLY A 226 3.39 9.49 -16.94
C GLY A 226 2.43 8.88 -15.92
N THR A 227 2.08 9.61 -14.85
CA THR A 227 1.05 9.17 -13.90
C THR A 227 -0.30 9.81 -14.20
N GLY A 228 -1.38 9.01 -14.08
CA GLY A 228 -2.74 9.45 -14.45
C GLY A 228 -3.50 10.25 -13.39
N LEU A 229 -2.90 10.55 -12.24
CA LEU A 229 -3.63 11.23 -11.15
C LEU A 229 -3.88 12.72 -11.42
N MET A 230 -2.98 13.36 -12.18
CA MET A 230 -2.99 14.78 -12.50
C MET A 230 -2.88 15.05 -14.01
N GLY A 231 -3.06 14.01 -14.83
CA GLY A 231 -3.04 14.12 -16.27
C GLY A 231 -4.47 14.22 -16.82
N GLY A 232 -4.87 15.40 -17.24
CA GLY A 232 -5.92 15.60 -18.22
C GLY A 232 -5.35 15.47 -19.61
#